data_9a5967dd4addf8165703f3923a9ecd29
#
_entry.id   9a5967dd4addf8165703f3923a9ecd29
#
_cell.length_a   1.000
_cell.length_b   1.000
_cell.length_c   1.000
_cell.angle_alpha   90.00
_cell.angle_beta   90.00
_cell.angle_gamma   90.00
#
_symmetry.space_group_name_H-M   'P 1'
#
loop_
_entity.id
_entity.type
_entity.pdbx_description
1 polymer ?
#
loop_
_entity_poly.entity_id
_entity_poly.type
_entity_poly.pdbx_seq_one_letter_code
_entity_poly.pdbx_strand_id
1 'polypeptide(L)'
;MLYIYILLQYTVSYKFHKFKHCHNGPSAWYKVYPIAEGNRQSPIDIVPADAVFDAKLSPISLSYNNCTSVSISNNGHSVVVEFIDSDERSVIRGGPLENMYRLKQFHFHWGGKGCRGSEHTVGGKTYASELHLVHWNAIKYKSFGEAAAAPDGLAVLGIFLEVSLTLHQITDALYMVKFKGSVTDFKGFNPKCLLPNSLEYWTYPGSLTTPPLYESVTWILLKEPIYVSEKQMGKFRTLLFNGEEEDDRKRMENNFRPPQPLRGRTVQASFK
;
A
#
# COMPACT_ATOMS: atom_id res chain seq x y z
N MET A 1 7.09 11.97 31.76
CA MET A 1 6.43 10.84 31.06
C MET A 1 6.38 11.09 29.54
N LEU A 2 7.46 11.61 28.96
CA LEU A 2 7.55 11.99 27.53
C LEU A 2 8.73 11.33 26.79
N TYR A 3 9.41 10.37 27.43
CA TYR A 3 10.64 9.74 26.90
C TYR A 3 10.49 8.30 26.40
N ILE A 4 9.30 7.69 26.54
CA ILE A 4 9.10 6.27 26.18
C ILE A 4 8.50 6.10 24.76
N TYR A 5 7.87 7.14 24.21
CA TYR A 5 7.25 7.05 22.87
C TYR A 5 8.24 7.13 21.69
N ILE A 6 9.44 7.64 21.93
CA ILE A 6 10.49 7.78 20.88
C ILE A 6 11.28 6.50 20.67
N LEU A 7 11.31 5.59 21.65
CA LEU A 7 12.14 4.39 21.61
C LEU A 7 11.56 3.22 20.79
N LEU A 8 10.27 3.19 20.55
CA LEU A 8 9.63 2.10 19.78
C LEU A 8 9.69 2.29 18.25
N GLN A 9 9.85 3.51 17.76
CA GLN A 9 10.12 3.76 16.34
C GLN A 9 11.61 3.54 15.99
N TYR A 10 12.53 3.71 16.94
CA TYR A 10 13.96 3.53 16.72
C TYR A 10 14.45 2.08 16.78
N THR A 11 13.75 1.17 17.44
CA THR A 11 14.20 -0.22 17.59
C THR A 11 13.95 -1.09 16.34
N VAL A 12 13.05 -0.70 15.45
CA VAL A 12 12.85 -1.40 14.16
C VAL A 12 13.91 -0.97 13.14
N SER A 13 14.42 0.26 13.23
CA SER A 13 15.42 0.80 12.31
C SER A 13 16.85 0.27 12.53
N TYR A 14 17.21 -0.13 13.77
CA TYR A 14 18.60 -0.48 14.08
C TYR A 14 19.05 -1.89 13.64
N LYS A 15 18.15 -2.79 13.27
CA LYS A 15 18.52 -4.12 12.73
C LYS A 15 18.83 -4.13 11.23
N PHE A 16 18.56 -3.05 10.51
CA PHE A 16 18.79 -2.96 9.06
C PHE A 16 20.23 -2.56 8.65
N HIS A 17 21.09 -2.14 9.59
CA HIS A 17 22.40 -1.53 9.25
C HIS A 17 23.58 -2.50 9.12
N LYS A 18 23.39 -3.82 9.11
CA LYS A 18 24.53 -4.79 9.08
C LYS A 18 24.61 -5.72 7.88
N PHE A 19 23.78 -5.56 6.86
CA PHE A 19 23.89 -6.42 5.65
C PHE A 19 24.26 -5.59 4.43
N LYS A 20 25.56 -5.42 4.23
CA LYS A 20 26.13 -4.94 2.96
C LYS A 20 26.03 -6.05 1.91
N HIS A 21 25.39 -5.71 0.78
CA HIS A 21 25.43 -6.31 -0.56
C HIS A 21 24.79 -7.69 -0.80
N CYS A 22 23.85 -7.66 -1.76
CA CYS A 22 23.39 -8.75 -2.63
C CYS A 22 22.38 -9.77 -2.12
N HIS A 23 21.43 -9.56 -1.23
CA HIS A 23 20.27 -10.48 -1.07
C HIS A 23 19.19 -9.95 -0.12
N ASN A 24 18.85 -8.67 -0.21
CA ASN A 24 17.81 -8.10 0.67
C ASN A 24 16.43 -7.95 -0.01
N GLY A 25 16.24 -8.55 -1.18
CA GLY A 25 14.98 -8.55 -1.90
C GLY A 25 13.93 -9.48 -1.28
N PRO A 26 12.69 -9.47 -1.82
CA PRO A 26 11.57 -10.27 -1.32
C PRO A 26 11.85 -11.76 -1.15
N SER A 27 12.69 -12.34 -2.00
CA SER A 27 13.07 -13.77 -1.93
C SER A 27 13.94 -14.13 -0.71
N ALA A 28 14.52 -13.15 -0.03
CA ALA A 28 15.35 -13.36 1.15
C ALA A 28 14.63 -13.03 2.48
N TRP A 29 13.42 -12.44 2.41
CA TRP A 29 12.71 -11.99 3.61
C TRP A 29 12.37 -13.12 4.59
N TYR A 30 12.12 -14.34 4.10
CA TYR A 30 11.82 -15.51 4.95
C TYR A 30 12.90 -15.80 6.00
N LYS A 31 14.15 -15.41 5.74
CA LYS A 31 15.28 -15.63 6.67
C LYS A 31 15.14 -14.81 7.95
N VAL A 32 14.51 -13.65 7.89
CA VAL A 32 14.28 -12.74 9.02
C VAL A 32 12.82 -12.75 9.46
N TYR A 33 11.91 -12.93 8.51
CA TYR A 33 10.46 -12.96 8.70
C TYR A 33 9.88 -14.28 8.16
N PRO A 34 9.87 -15.36 8.98
CA PRO A 34 9.40 -16.69 8.52
C PRO A 34 7.97 -16.69 7.99
N ILE A 35 7.14 -15.72 8.44
CA ILE A 35 5.76 -15.54 7.95
C ILE A 35 5.71 -15.20 6.44
N ALA A 36 6.85 -14.83 5.83
CA ALA A 36 6.94 -14.66 4.37
C ALA A 36 6.53 -15.93 3.60
N GLU A 37 6.64 -17.11 4.23
CA GLU A 37 6.19 -18.41 3.72
C GLU A 37 4.86 -18.86 4.34
N GLY A 38 4.10 -17.94 4.92
CA GLY A 38 2.82 -18.19 5.59
C GLY A 38 1.68 -18.56 4.63
N ASN A 39 0.49 -18.76 5.20
CA ASN A 39 -0.65 -19.30 4.47
C ASN A 39 -1.58 -18.24 3.86
N ARG A 40 -1.41 -16.96 4.23
CA ARG A 40 -2.23 -15.87 3.65
C ARG A 40 -1.35 -14.66 3.28
N GLN A 41 -0.32 -14.91 2.49
CA GLN A 41 0.60 -13.87 2.03
C GLN A 41 0.07 -13.12 0.81
N SER A 42 0.48 -11.87 0.68
CA SER A 42 0.16 -10.94 -0.40
C SER A 42 1.45 -10.40 -1.05
N PRO A 43 1.38 -9.94 -2.31
CA PRO A 43 0.22 -9.94 -3.20
C PRO A 43 -0.09 -11.33 -3.76
N ILE A 44 -1.12 -11.44 -4.63
CA ILE A 44 -1.48 -12.64 -5.38
C ILE A 44 -1.76 -12.30 -6.85
N ASP A 45 -1.78 -13.32 -7.70
CA ASP A 45 -2.43 -13.21 -9.01
C ASP A 45 -3.95 -13.42 -8.85
N ILE A 46 -4.74 -12.45 -9.27
CA ILE A 46 -6.19 -12.56 -9.33
C ILE A 46 -6.52 -13.19 -10.67
N VAL A 47 -7.11 -14.38 -10.68
CA VAL A 47 -7.62 -15.03 -11.87
C VAL A 47 -9.13 -14.77 -11.95
N PRO A 48 -9.60 -13.85 -12.82
CA PRO A 48 -11.01 -13.46 -12.84
C PRO A 48 -11.99 -14.61 -13.03
N ALA A 49 -11.63 -15.60 -13.85
CA ALA A 49 -12.47 -16.78 -14.09
C ALA A 49 -12.64 -17.67 -12.84
N ASP A 50 -11.70 -17.63 -11.89
CA ASP A 50 -11.73 -18.41 -10.65
C ASP A 50 -12.32 -17.61 -9.48
N ALA A 51 -12.54 -16.30 -9.65
CA ALA A 51 -13.16 -15.47 -8.64
C ALA A 51 -14.64 -15.84 -8.45
N VAL A 52 -15.07 -15.93 -7.21
CA VAL A 52 -16.44 -16.31 -6.87
C VAL A 52 -17.27 -15.05 -6.65
N PHE A 53 -18.29 -14.85 -7.51
CA PHE A 53 -19.27 -13.80 -7.26
C PHE A 53 -20.02 -14.08 -5.97
N ASP A 54 -20.06 -13.09 -5.06
CA ASP A 54 -20.82 -13.17 -3.82
C ASP A 54 -21.86 -12.03 -3.76
N ALA A 55 -23.12 -12.38 -3.93
CA ALA A 55 -24.23 -11.43 -3.87
C ALA A 55 -24.42 -10.77 -2.49
N LYS A 56 -23.78 -11.31 -1.44
CA LYS A 56 -23.82 -10.73 -0.08
C LYS A 56 -22.80 -9.60 0.09
N LEU A 57 -21.82 -9.47 -0.81
CA LEU A 57 -20.90 -8.37 -0.77
C LEU A 57 -21.64 -7.07 -1.10
N SER A 58 -21.73 -6.19 -0.11
CA SER A 58 -22.31 -4.87 -0.30
C SER A 58 -21.34 -3.96 -1.05
N PRO A 59 -21.81 -2.85 -1.65
CA PRO A 59 -20.92 -1.82 -2.16
C PRO A 59 -20.00 -1.30 -1.05
N ILE A 60 -18.76 -0.98 -1.41
CA ILE A 60 -17.88 -0.25 -0.50
C ILE A 60 -18.34 1.21 -0.41
N SER A 61 -18.23 1.78 0.77
CA SER A 61 -18.52 3.19 1.05
C SER A 61 -17.26 3.88 1.54
N LEU A 62 -16.85 4.91 0.82
CA LEU A 62 -15.67 5.71 1.12
C LEU A 62 -16.11 7.11 1.55
N SER A 63 -15.89 7.44 2.81
CA SER A 63 -16.13 8.79 3.36
C SER A 63 -14.79 9.48 3.52
N TYR A 64 -14.32 10.13 2.47
CA TYR A 64 -13.11 10.94 2.47
C TYR A 64 -13.49 12.43 2.47
N ASN A 65 -14.22 12.84 3.51
CA ASN A 65 -14.71 14.22 3.67
C ASN A 65 -13.77 14.98 4.60
N ASN A 66 -13.38 16.19 4.18
CA ASN A 66 -12.43 17.00 4.94
C ASN A 66 -11.17 16.21 5.30
N CYS A 67 -10.65 15.46 4.33
CA CYS A 67 -9.46 14.66 4.53
C CYS A 67 -8.32 15.49 5.03
N THR A 68 -7.79 15.10 6.15
CA THR A 68 -6.71 15.77 6.85
C THR A 68 -5.40 15.04 6.56
N SER A 69 -4.92 15.15 5.31
CA SER A 69 -3.54 14.81 5.04
C SER A 69 -2.64 15.74 5.86
N VAL A 70 -1.56 15.19 6.38
CA VAL A 70 -0.61 15.89 7.25
C VAL A 70 0.71 16.08 6.55
N SER A 71 1.27 15.00 6.03
CA SER A 71 2.63 14.96 5.50
C SER A 71 2.76 14.01 4.32
N ILE A 72 3.79 14.26 3.53
CA ILE A 72 4.33 13.34 2.54
C ILE A 72 5.76 13.01 2.92
N SER A 73 6.16 11.75 2.77
CA SER A 73 7.49 11.30 3.17
C SER A 73 8.04 10.22 2.23
N ASN A 74 9.35 10.08 2.19
CA ASN A 74 10.07 8.96 1.61
C ASN A 74 10.60 8.08 2.76
N ASN A 75 10.05 6.89 2.93
CA ASN A 75 10.46 5.96 3.99
C ASN A 75 11.59 5.01 3.59
N GLY A 76 12.17 5.18 2.40
CA GLY A 76 13.19 4.30 1.84
C GLY A 76 12.64 3.06 1.13
N HIS A 77 11.31 2.89 1.07
CA HIS A 77 10.62 1.80 0.38
C HIS A 77 9.56 2.32 -0.59
N SER A 78 8.94 3.43 -0.25
CA SER A 78 7.91 4.10 -1.04
C SER A 78 7.79 5.56 -0.64
N VAL A 79 6.98 6.31 -1.37
CA VAL A 79 6.45 7.60 -0.95
C VAL A 79 5.11 7.38 -0.24
N VAL A 80 4.97 7.97 0.94
CA VAL A 80 3.82 7.78 1.83
C VAL A 80 3.17 9.12 2.11
N VAL A 81 1.84 9.20 1.98
CA VAL A 81 1.03 10.32 2.45
C VAL A 81 0.25 9.89 3.67
N GLU A 82 0.45 10.58 4.79
CA GLU A 82 -0.19 10.28 6.07
C GLU A 82 -1.38 11.21 6.34
N PHE A 83 -2.37 10.66 7.06
CA PHE A 83 -3.60 11.33 7.45
C PHE A 83 -3.76 11.35 8.96
N ILE A 84 -4.51 12.34 9.47
CA ILE A 84 -5.01 12.30 10.85
C ILE A 84 -6.02 11.17 10.95
N ASP A 85 -5.77 10.24 11.87
CA ASP A 85 -6.60 9.05 12.10
C ASP A 85 -7.21 9.02 13.52
N SER A 86 -7.30 10.19 14.17
CA SER A 86 -7.89 10.33 15.51
C SER A 86 -9.43 10.38 15.52
N ASP A 87 -10.05 10.53 14.36
CA ASP A 87 -11.50 10.61 14.17
C ASP A 87 -11.99 9.83 12.95
N GLU A 88 -13.29 9.95 12.64
CA GLU A 88 -13.97 9.18 11.59
C GLU A 88 -14.15 9.95 10.27
N ARG A 89 -13.43 11.05 10.06
CA ARG A 89 -13.59 11.87 8.84
C ARG A 89 -13.15 11.15 7.56
N SER A 90 -12.21 10.22 7.66
CA SER A 90 -11.69 9.46 6.53
C SER A 90 -11.80 7.97 6.83
N VAL A 91 -12.85 7.34 6.33
CA VAL A 91 -13.15 5.93 6.63
C VAL A 91 -13.61 5.15 5.41
N ILE A 92 -13.40 3.83 5.47
CA ILE A 92 -13.99 2.84 4.59
C ILE A 92 -14.95 1.95 5.35
N ARG A 93 -16.11 1.65 4.74
CA ARG A 93 -17.17 0.76 5.27
C ARG A 93 -17.72 -0.11 4.16
N GLY A 94 -18.51 -1.12 4.57
CA GLY A 94 -19.20 -1.99 3.63
C GLY A 94 -18.27 -2.98 2.92
N GLY A 95 -18.68 -3.48 1.79
CA GLY A 95 -17.96 -4.55 1.14
C GLY A 95 -17.84 -5.80 2.00
N PRO A 96 -16.65 -6.37 2.16
CA PRO A 96 -16.40 -7.51 3.03
C PRO A 96 -16.23 -7.13 4.51
N LEU A 97 -16.27 -5.83 4.84
CA LEU A 97 -15.90 -5.32 6.15
C LEU A 97 -17.10 -5.35 7.12
N GLU A 98 -16.91 -5.92 8.30
CA GLU A 98 -17.90 -5.93 9.37
C GLU A 98 -17.93 -4.62 10.17
N ASN A 99 -16.83 -3.88 10.17
CA ASN A 99 -16.63 -2.63 10.89
C ASN A 99 -16.22 -1.51 9.96
N MET A 100 -16.20 -0.29 10.50
CA MET A 100 -15.58 0.87 9.91
C MET A 100 -14.08 0.85 10.17
N TYR A 101 -13.28 1.18 9.13
CA TYR A 101 -11.82 1.28 9.22
C TYR A 101 -11.38 2.70 8.88
N ARG A 102 -10.44 3.25 9.66
CA ARG A 102 -9.91 4.62 9.49
C ARG A 102 -8.72 4.66 8.54
N LEU A 103 -8.71 5.62 7.62
CA LEU A 103 -7.57 5.86 6.75
C LEU A 103 -6.37 6.34 7.57
N LYS A 104 -5.26 5.61 7.46
CA LYS A 104 -3.98 5.95 8.07
C LYS A 104 -3.05 6.63 7.10
N GLN A 105 -2.86 6.02 5.93
CA GLN A 105 -1.91 6.48 4.93
C GLN A 105 -2.23 5.86 3.56
N PHE A 106 -1.66 6.44 2.51
CA PHE A 106 -1.52 5.74 1.25
C PHE A 106 -0.08 5.79 0.73
N HIS A 107 0.28 4.83 -0.10
CA HIS A 107 1.59 4.73 -0.75
C HIS A 107 1.46 4.00 -2.09
N PHE A 108 2.57 3.97 -2.83
CA PHE A 108 2.62 3.39 -4.16
C PHE A 108 3.73 2.34 -4.29
N HIS A 109 3.53 1.45 -5.26
CA HIS A 109 4.54 0.53 -5.77
C HIS A 109 4.66 0.73 -7.28
N TRP A 110 5.88 0.73 -7.83
CA TRP A 110 6.11 0.99 -9.26
C TRP A 110 7.36 0.29 -9.79
N GLY A 111 7.44 0.21 -11.12
CA GLY A 111 8.55 -0.41 -11.84
C GLY A 111 9.61 0.57 -12.33
N GLY A 112 10.57 0.07 -13.09
CA GLY A 112 11.54 0.85 -13.86
C GLY A 112 10.94 1.46 -15.12
N LYS A 113 11.74 2.23 -15.88
CA LYS A 113 11.30 2.89 -17.12
C LYS A 113 10.79 1.87 -18.14
N GLY A 114 9.57 2.07 -18.62
CA GLY A 114 8.90 1.16 -19.55
C GLY A 114 8.53 -0.21 -18.95
N CYS A 115 8.80 -0.42 -17.64
CA CYS A 115 8.48 -1.63 -16.93
C CYS A 115 7.18 -1.48 -16.15
N ARG A 116 6.61 -2.63 -15.73
CA ARG A 116 5.42 -2.72 -14.92
C ARG A 116 5.81 -2.97 -13.45
N GLY A 117 5.01 -2.48 -12.52
CA GLY A 117 5.38 -2.44 -11.12
C GLY A 117 4.24 -2.58 -10.13
N SER A 118 3.06 -3.10 -10.55
CA SER A 118 2.03 -3.48 -9.58
C SER A 118 2.48 -4.71 -8.78
N GLU A 119 1.96 -4.85 -7.58
CA GLU A 119 2.17 -6.01 -6.72
C GLU A 119 1.19 -7.13 -7.07
N HIS A 120 -0.11 -6.84 -7.02
CA HIS A 120 -1.12 -7.76 -7.56
C HIS A 120 -1.07 -7.79 -9.09
N THR A 121 -1.43 -8.94 -9.63
CA THR A 121 -1.63 -9.14 -11.08
C THR A 121 -3.05 -9.62 -11.32
N VAL A 122 -3.56 -9.42 -12.53
CA VAL A 122 -4.91 -9.85 -12.93
C VAL A 122 -4.79 -10.71 -14.19
N GLY A 123 -5.01 -12.03 -14.04
CA GLY A 123 -4.80 -12.98 -15.13
C GLY A 123 -3.37 -12.93 -15.69
N GLY A 124 -2.38 -12.76 -14.81
CA GLY A 124 -0.98 -12.60 -15.17
C GLY A 124 -0.60 -11.21 -15.68
N LYS A 125 -1.55 -10.28 -15.86
CA LYS A 125 -1.24 -8.90 -16.25
C LYS A 125 -0.71 -8.12 -15.06
N THR A 126 0.47 -7.52 -15.20
CA THR A 126 1.05 -6.54 -14.29
C THR A 126 0.73 -5.13 -14.81
N TYR A 127 0.32 -4.23 -13.92
CA TYR A 127 0.08 -2.82 -14.24
C TYR A 127 1.35 -1.98 -14.02
N ALA A 128 1.33 -0.72 -14.46
CA ALA A 128 2.48 0.17 -14.32
C ALA A 128 2.81 0.46 -12.85
N SER A 129 1.78 0.59 -12.02
CA SER A 129 1.91 0.90 -10.60
C SER A 129 0.68 0.40 -9.85
N GLU A 130 0.76 0.38 -8.52
CA GLU A 130 -0.34 0.06 -7.63
C GLU A 130 -0.34 1.02 -6.44
N LEU A 131 -1.51 1.58 -6.14
CA LEU A 131 -1.79 2.46 -5.01
C LEU A 131 -2.45 1.66 -3.90
N HIS A 132 -1.97 1.80 -2.68
CA HIS A 132 -2.53 1.20 -1.47
C HIS A 132 -3.03 2.27 -0.52
N LEU A 133 -4.34 2.32 -0.26
CA LEU A 133 -4.92 3.13 0.81
C LEU A 133 -5.11 2.22 2.03
N VAL A 134 -4.32 2.45 3.06
CA VAL A 134 -4.26 1.61 4.26
C VAL A 134 -5.18 2.15 5.34
N HIS A 135 -6.12 1.31 5.77
CA HIS A 135 -7.09 1.63 6.82
C HIS A 135 -6.96 0.62 7.97
N TRP A 136 -7.30 1.05 9.19
CA TRP A 136 -7.24 0.19 10.37
C TRP A 136 -8.52 0.20 11.19
N ASN A 137 -8.83 -0.92 11.81
CA ASN A 137 -10.01 -1.15 12.61
C ASN A 137 -9.92 -0.46 13.98
N ALA A 138 -10.27 0.82 14.02
CA ALA A 138 -10.24 1.64 15.22
C ALA A 138 -11.46 1.40 16.14
N ILE A 139 -12.42 0.57 15.73
CA ILE A 139 -13.51 0.11 16.59
C ILE A 139 -12.99 -0.96 17.55
N LYS A 140 -12.20 -1.92 17.04
CA LYS A 140 -11.76 -3.08 17.80
C LYS A 140 -10.41 -2.86 18.50
N TYR A 141 -9.52 -2.07 17.89
CA TYR A 141 -8.15 -1.88 18.37
C TYR A 141 -7.90 -0.43 18.81
N LYS A 142 -6.94 -0.24 19.73
CA LYS A 142 -6.63 1.06 20.32
C LYS A 142 -5.59 1.85 19.53
N SER A 143 -4.79 1.17 18.71
CA SER A 143 -3.74 1.79 17.91
C SER A 143 -3.55 1.08 16.58
N PHE A 144 -2.99 1.79 15.61
CA PHE A 144 -2.60 1.21 14.33
C PHE A 144 -1.63 0.02 14.50
N GLY A 145 -0.66 0.13 15.42
CA GLY A 145 0.31 -0.94 15.68
C GLY A 145 -0.33 -2.22 16.19
N GLU A 146 -1.33 -2.11 17.09
CA GLU A 146 -2.11 -3.24 17.57
C GLU A 146 -2.94 -3.86 16.43
N ALA A 147 -3.64 -3.03 15.67
CA ALA A 147 -4.44 -3.47 14.52
C ALA A 147 -3.56 -4.16 13.46
N ALA A 148 -2.39 -3.61 13.16
CA ALA A 148 -1.50 -4.15 12.14
C ALA A 148 -1.04 -5.59 12.42
N ALA A 149 -1.02 -6.02 13.68
CA ALA A 149 -0.65 -7.38 14.08
C ALA A 149 -1.86 -8.33 14.23
N ALA A 150 -3.09 -7.83 14.10
CA ALA A 150 -4.30 -8.60 14.31
C ALA A 150 -4.91 -9.10 13.00
N PRO A 151 -5.52 -10.30 12.95
CA PRO A 151 -6.00 -10.93 11.71
C PRO A 151 -7.07 -10.14 10.94
N ASP A 152 -7.81 -9.28 11.62
CA ASP A 152 -8.87 -8.41 11.09
C ASP A 152 -8.57 -6.92 11.34
N GLY A 153 -7.30 -6.59 11.53
CA GLY A 153 -6.90 -5.26 11.94
C GLY A 153 -6.85 -4.24 10.81
N LEU A 154 -6.56 -4.67 9.58
CA LEU A 154 -6.35 -3.77 8.45
C LEU A 154 -7.30 -4.06 7.29
N ALA A 155 -7.70 -3.00 6.59
CA ALA A 155 -8.32 -3.06 5.28
C ALA A 155 -7.51 -2.21 4.32
N VAL A 156 -7.03 -2.81 3.24
CA VAL A 156 -6.26 -2.08 2.22
C VAL A 156 -7.04 -2.05 0.91
N LEU A 157 -7.32 -0.82 0.45
CA LEU A 157 -7.90 -0.59 -0.87
C LEU A 157 -6.75 -0.46 -1.86
N GLY A 158 -6.66 -1.42 -2.78
CA GLY A 158 -5.68 -1.44 -3.86
C GLY A 158 -6.28 -0.93 -5.16
N ILE A 159 -5.57 -0.06 -5.84
CA ILE A 159 -5.97 0.57 -7.10
C ILE A 159 -4.82 0.46 -8.08
N PHE A 160 -5.10 -0.14 -9.24
CA PHE A 160 -4.13 -0.26 -10.32
C PHE A 160 -3.96 1.06 -11.06
N LEU A 161 -2.73 1.36 -11.46
CA LEU A 161 -2.38 2.49 -12.31
C LEU A 161 -1.93 1.98 -13.68
N GLU A 162 -2.57 2.50 -14.73
CA GLU A 162 -2.18 2.23 -16.12
C GLU A 162 -1.63 3.50 -16.77
N VAL A 163 -0.68 3.38 -17.68
CA VAL A 163 -0.10 4.54 -18.38
C VAL A 163 -1.00 4.99 -19.50
N SER A 164 -1.37 6.27 -19.47
CA SER A 164 -2.14 6.97 -20.50
C SER A 164 -1.77 8.45 -20.52
N LEU A 165 -2.42 9.24 -21.33
CA LEU A 165 -2.17 10.69 -21.45
C LEU A 165 -2.80 11.55 -20.34
N THR A 166 -3.44 10.94 -19.34
CA THR A 166 -4.18 11.65 -18.29
C THR A 166 -3.29 12.10 -17.14
N LEU A 167 -3.55 13.30 -16.59
CA LEU A 167 -2.71 13.97 -15.57
C LEU A 167 -3.38 13.97 -14.19
N HIS A 168 -2.61 13.63 -13.12
CA HIS A 168 -3.01 13.76 -11.71
C HIS A 168 -1.95 14.53 -10.87
N GLN A 169 -2.40 15.23 -9.79
CA GLN A 169 -1.63 16.26 -9.07
C GLN A 169 -0.54 15.77 -8.09
N ILE A 170 -0.47 14.48 -7.72
CA ILE A 170 0.44 13.97 -6.66
C ILE A 170 1.92 14.15 -7.00
N THR A 171 2.27 14.06 -8.27
CA THR A 171 3.66 13.99 -8.69
C THR A 171 4.44 15.29 -8.49
N ASP A 172 3.76 16.42 -8.32
CA ASP A 172 4.42 17.71 -8.16
C ASP A 172 5.07 17.88 -6.77
N ALA A 173 4.63 17.11 -5.77
CA ALA A 173 5.20 17.14 -4.43
C ALA A 173 6.44 16.25 -4.25
N LEU A 174 6.72 15.34 -5.20
CA LEU A 174 7.76 14.31 -5.05
C LEU A 174 9.18 14.86 -4.97
N TYR A 175 9.45 16.02 -5.59
CA TYR A 175 10.77 16.64 -5.54
C TYR A 175 11.21 17.00 -4.12
N MET A 176 10.27 17.25 -3.22
CA MET A 176 10.52 17.63 -1.82
C MET A 176 10.92 16.43 -0.93
N VAL A 177 10.71 15.21 -1.40
CA VAL A 177 10.94 13.97 -0.64
C VAL A 177 11.82 13.00 -1.40
N LYS A 178 12.82 13.52 -2.12
CA LYS A 178 13.73 12.73 -2.95
C LYS A 178 14.50 11.68 -2.16
N PHE A 179 14.99 12.02 -0.96
CA PHE A 179 15.84 11.17 -0.15
C PHE A 179 15.06 10.42 0.92
N LYS A 180 15.49 9.19 1.22
CA LYS A 180 15.00 8.44 2.37
C LYS A 180 15.08 9.28 3.65
N GLY A 181 14.01 9.27 4.42
CA GLY A 181 13.88 10.04 5.66
C GLY A 181 13.37 11.46 5.47
N SER A 182 13.22 11.94 4.21
CA SER A 182 12.62 13.25 3.94
C SER A 182 11.13 13.23 4.26
N VAL A 183 10.68 14.28 4.95
CA VAL A 183 9.28 14.51 5.30
C VAL A 183 8.96 15.97 5.04
N THR A 184 7.80 16.25 4.49
CA THR A 184 7.30 17.62 4.32
C THR A 184 5.80 17.70 4.55
N ASP A 185 5.32 18.88 4.89
CA ASP A 185 3.89 19.16 5.05
C ASP A 185 3.16 18.90 3.73
N PHE A 186 2.02 18.22 3.82
CA PHE A 186 1.16 17.93 2.68
C PHE A 186 -0.31 17.97 3.11
N LYS A 187 -0.82 19.18 3.31
CA LYS A 187 -2.16 19.42 3.86
C LYS A 187 -3.22 19.55 2.78
N GLY A 188 -4.45 19.12 3.13
CA GLY A 188 -5.63 19.37 2.30
C GLY A 188 -5.74 18.49 1.06
N PHE A 189 -4.96 17.40 0.96
CA PHE A 189 -5.08 16.47 -0.14
C PHE A 189 -6.33 15.59 0.03
N ASN A 190 -7.17 15.52 -1.01
CA ASN A 190 -8.35 14.67 -1.04
C ASN A 190 -8.09 13.40 -1.85
N PRO A 191 -7.99 12.21 -1.21
CA PRO A 191 -7.70 10.97 -1.92
C PRO A 191 -8.85 10.49 -2.82
N LYS A 192 -10.04 11.12 -2.79
CA LYS A 192 -11.11 10.85 -3.76
C LYS A 192 -10.66 11.04 -5.21
N CYS A 193 -9.72 11.96 -5.46
CA CYS A 193 -9.20 12.19 -6.81
C CYS A 193 -8.37 11.01 -7.37
N LEU A 194 -8.04 10.05 -6.54
CA LEU A 194 -7.32 8.82 -6.91
C LEU A 194 -8.24 7.62 -7.14
N LEU A 195 -9.56 7.80 -7.04
CA LEU A 195 -10.52 6.73 -7.23
C LEU A 195 -10.97 6.66 -8.69
N PRO A 196 -11.15 5.45 -9.25
CA PRO A 196 -11.80 5.26 -10.54
C PRO A 196 -13.31 5.54 -10.43
N ASN A 197 -14.01 5.53 -11.60
CA ASN A 197 -15.46 5.74 -11.61
C ASN A 197 -16.24 4.56 -11.02
N SER A 198 -15.82 3.32 -11.32
CA SER A 198 -16.43 2.11 -10.79
C SER A 198 -15.73 1.65 -9.53
N LEU A 199 -16.50 1.27 -8.51
CA LEU A 199 -16.01 0.65 -7.28
C LEU A 199 -16.25 -0.87 -7.25
N GLU A 200 -16.44 -1.52 -8.38
CA GLU A 200 -16.39 -2.99 -8.48
C GLU A 200 -15.04 -3.50 -8.02
N TYR A 201 -15.03 -4.58 -7.24
CA TYR A 201 -13.80 -5.05 -6.59
C TYR A 201 -13.73 -6.57 -6.45
N TRP A 202 -12.49 -7.05 -6.32
CA TRP A 202 -12.15 -8.36 -5.76
C TRP A 202 -11.73 -8.21 -4.30
N THR A 203 -11.98 -9.23 -3.49
CA THR A 203 -11.56 -9.26 -2.10
C THR A 203 -11.03 -10.63 -1.69
N TYR A 204 -10.00 -10.62 -0.85
CA TYR A 204 -9.43 -11.84 -0.28
C TYR A 204 -8.68 -11.52 1.03
N PRO A 205 -8.51 -12.51 1.94
CA PRO A 205 -7.70 -12.34 3.14
C PRO A 205 -6.20 -12.49 2.81
N GLY A 206 -5.40 -11.50 3.21
CA GLY A 206 -3.98 -11.47 2.90
C GLY A 206 -3.11 -10.82 3.97
N SER A 207 -1.99 -10.29 3.56
CA SER A 207 -0.95 -9.76 4.43
C SER A 207 -0.50 -8.36 4.02
N LEU A 208 0.33 -7.74 4.87
CA LEU A 208 1.22 -6.67 4.43
C LEU A 208 2.16 -7.22 3.35
N THR A 209 2.48 -6.40 2.35
CA THR A 209 3.39 -6.78 1.24
C THR A 209 4.84 -6.42 1.53
N THR A 210 5.09 -5.71 2.62
CA THR A 210 6.43 -5.36 3.12
C THR A 210 6.62 -5.90 4.53
N PRO A 211 7.86 -6.16 4.98
CA PRO A 211 8.11 -6.52 6.37
C PRO A 211 7.44 -5.55 7.35
N PRO A 212 6.78 -6.06 8.40
CA PRO A 212 6.86 -7.43 8.96
C PRO A 212 5.95 -8.50 8.33
N LEU A 213 5.26 -8.25 7.21
CA LEU A 213 4.47 -9.23 6.45
C LEU A 213 3.31 -9.84 7.25
N TYR A 214 2.77 -9.12 8.21
CA TYR A 214 1.68 -9.60 9.06
C TYR A 214 0.44 -9.99 8.24
N GLU A 215 -0.14 -11.12 8.56
CA GLU A 215 -1.35 -11.68 7.95
C GLU A 215 -2.61 -11.06 8.57
N SER A 216 -2.75 -9.76 8.38
CA SER A 216 -3.71 -8.88 9.07
C SER A 216 -4.63 -8.11 8.12
N VAL A 217 -4.52 -8.33 6.82
CA VAL A 217 -5.15 -7.46 5.82
C VAL A 217 -6.35 -8.13 5.16
N THR A 218 -7.50 -7.43 5.17
CA THR A 218 -8.56 -7.66 4.20
C THR A 218 -8.28 -6.81 2.96
N TRP A 219 -7.92 -7.46 1.85
CA TRP A 219 -7.66 -6.79 0.58
C TRP A 219 -8.95 -6.52 -0.18
N ILE A 220 -9.06 -5.31 -0.72
CA ILE A 220 -10.13 -4.85 -1.61
C ILE A 220 -9.44 -4.25 -2.82
N LEU A 221 -9.44 -4.95 -3.97
CA LEU A 221 -8.77 -4.54 -5.21
C LEU A 221 -9.81 -4.04 -6.20
N LEU A 222 -9.73 -2.77 -6.60
CA LEU A 222 -10.65 -2.22 -7.60
C LEU A 222 -10.34 -2.78 -8.99
N LYS A 223 -11.38 -3.22 -9.70
CA LYS A 223 -11.27 -3.75 -11.06
C LYS A 223 -10.86 -2.68 -12.07
N GLU A 224 -11.40 -1.48 -11.95
CA GLU A 224 -11.12 -0.37 -12.85
C GLU A 224 -9.82 0.33 -12.45
N PRO A 225 -8.81 0.40 -13.32
CA PRO A 225 -7.60 1.14 -13.04
C PRO A 225 -7.82 2.66 -13.14
N ILE A 226 -6.94 3.42 -12.53
CA ILE A 226 -6.77 4.84 -12.82
C ILE A 226 -5.62 5.04 -13.81
N TYR A 227 -5.55 6.22 -14.42
CA TYR A 227 -4.60 6.50 -15.48
C TYR A 227 -3.62 7.59 -15.06
N VAL A 228 -2.35 7.37 -15.37
CA VAL A 228 -1.24 8.30 -15.14
C VAL A 228 -0.42 8.45 -16.42
N SER A 229 0.28 9.57 -16.58
CA SER A 229 1.17 9.74 -17.73
C SER A 229 2.55 9.12 -17.47
N GLU A 230 3.27 8.78 -18.53
CA GLU A 230 4.67 8.31 -18.41
C GLU A 230 5.56 9.38 -17.77
N LYS A 231 5.27 10.66 -18.01
CA LYS A 231 5.96 11.78 -17.33
C LYS A 231 5.77 11.73 -15.82
N GLN A 232 4.55 11.41 -15.36
CA GLN A 232 4.26 11.27 -13.93
C GLN A 232 4.95 10.04 -13.34
N MET A 233 4.93 8.91 -14.04
CA MET A 233 5.69 7.72 -13.62
C MET A 233 7.19 8.02 -13.54
N GLY A 234 7.72 8.80 -14.48
CA GLY A 234 9.11 9.26 -14.43
C GLY A 234 9.45 10.05 -13.17
N LYS A 235 8.52 10.83 -12.63
CA LYS A 235 8.71 11.55 -11.35
C LYS A 235 8.83 10.60 -10.15
N PHE A 236 8.05 9.52 -10.07
CA PHE A 236 8.21 8.48 -9.05
C PHE A 236 9.62 7.87 -9.07
N ARG A 237 10.17 7.61 -10.27
CA ARG A 237 11.49 7.02 -10.45
C ARG A 237 12.65 7.97 -10.12
N THR A 238 12.38 9.25 -9.84
CA THR A 238 13.39 10.20 -9.34
C THR A 238 13.64 10.09 -7.85
N LEU A 239 12.73 9.45 -7.11
CA LEU A 239 12.91 9.16 -5.70
C LEU A 239 14.08 8.18 -5.49
N LEU A 240 14.73 8.25 -4.33
CA LEU A 240 15.87 7.41 -4.01
C LEU A 240 15.55 6.47 -2.83
N PHE A 241 16.11 5.27 -2.87
CA PHE A 241 16.11 4.35 -1.72
C PHE A 241 17.01 4.83 -0.58
N ASN A 242 17.97 5.69 -0.89
CA ASN A 242 19.05 6.14 -0.01
C ASN A 242 18.74 7.49 0.63
N GLY A 243 19.38 7.73 1.79
CA GLY A 243 19.43 9.04 2.44
C GLY A 243 20.39 9.99 1.73
N GLU A 244 20.31 11.29 2.05
CA GLU A 244 21.09 12.36 1.44
C GLU A 244 22.60 12.18 1.63
N GLU A 245 23.00 11.63 2.79
CA GLU A 245 24.41 11.42 3.17
C GLU A 245 24.99 10.08 2.65
N GLU A 246 24.23 9.30 1.90
CA GLU A 246 24.68 8.02 1.35
C GLU A 246 25.27 8.22 -0.06
N ASP A 247 26.50 7.73 -0.30
CA ASP A 247 27.21 7.93 -1.55
C ASP A 247 26.68 7.07 -2.71
N ASP A 248 26.24 5.83 -2.43
CA ASP A 248 25.76 4.87 -3.44
C ASP A 248 24.24 5.07 -3.70
N ARG A 249 23.90 6.12 -4.42
CA ARG A 249 22.51 6.51 -4.69
C ARG A 249 21.83 5.55 -5.66
N LYS A 250 20.72 4.94 -5.22
CA LYS A 250 19.90 4.05 -6.01
C LYS A 250 18.52 4.64 -6.20
N ARG A 251 18.07 4.74 -7.46
CA ARG A 251 16.72 5.16 -7.78
C ARG A 251 15.72 4.18 -7.21
N MET A 252 14.64 4.71 -6.66
CA MET A 252 13.52 3.91 -6.18
C MET A 252 12.71 3.43 -7.38
N GLU A 253 13.01 2.23 -7.81
CA GLU A 253 12.38 1.50 -8.91
C GLU A 253 12.20 0.04 -8.49
N ASN A 254 11.18 -0.62 -9.02
CA ASN A 254 10.88 -2.03 -8.72
C ASN A 254 10.71 -2.29 -7.22
N ASN A 255 10.00 -1.38 -6.53
CA ASN A 255 9.73 -1.45 -5.09
C ASN A 255 8.47 -2.26 -4.77
N PHE A 256 8.26 -3.38 -5.45
CA PHE A 256 7.10 -4.27 -5.32
C PHE A 256 7.54 -5.69 -4.96
N ARG A 257 6.67 -6.41 -4.25
CA ARG A 257 6.77 -7.85 -4.02
C ARG A 257 6.06 -8.60 -5.13
N PRO A 258 6.62 -9.72 -5.67
CA PRO A 258 5.92 -10.54 -6.65
C PRO A 258 4.74 -11.30 -6.03
N PRO A 259 3.78 -11.80 -6.86
CA PRO A 259 2.67 -12.61 -6.40
C PRO A 259 3.10 -13.84 -5.63
N GLN A 260 2.37 -14.15 -4.56
CA GLN A 260 2.57 -15.25 -3.64
C GLN A 260 1.51 -16.36 -3.87
N PRO A 261 1.78 -17.60 -3.44
CA PRO A 261 0.83 -18.69 -3.58
C PRO A 261 -0.50 -18.41 -2.89
N LEU A 262 -1.60 -18.76 -3.54
CA LEU A 262 -2.96 -18.60 -3.00
C LEU A 262 -3.24 -19.51 -1.80
N ARG A 263 -2.67 -20.69 -1.78
CA ARG A 263 -2.77 -21.68 -0.68
C ARG A 263 -4.20 -21.94 -0.22
N GLY A 264 -5.10 -22.21 -1.18
CA GLY A 264 -6.49 -22.56 -0.93
C GLY A 264 -7.42 -21.40 -0.57
N ARG A 265 -6.94 -20.17 -0.60
CA ARG A 265 -7.81 -19.00 -0.43
C ARG A 265 -8.73 -18.81 -1.63
N THR A 266 -9.92 -18.30 -1.37
CA THR A 266 -10.88 -17.91 -2.40
C THR A 266 -10.84 -16.41 -2.58
N VAL A 267 -10.75 -15.95 -3.84
CA VAL A 267 -10.98 -14.55 -4.21
C VAL A 267 -12.46 -14.39 -4.50
N GLN A 268 -13.13 -13.46 -3.82
CA GLN A 268 -14.51 -13.11 -4.07
C GLN A 268 -14.60 -11.89 -4.98
N ALA A 269 -15.66 -11.81 -5.78
CA ALA A 269 -15.96 -10.66 -6.64
C ALA A 269 -17.31 -10.02 -6.25
N SER A 270 -17.35 -8.68 -6.25
CA SER A 270 -18.59 -7.91 -6.04
C SER A 270 -19.47 -7.81 -7.30
N PHE A 271 -18.99 -8.33 -8.41
CA PHE A 271 -19.60 -8.24 -9.75
C PHE A 271 -19.58 -9.61 -10.45
N LYS A 272 -20.42 -9.77 -11.49
CA LYS A 272 -20.51 -10.98 -12.31
C LYS A 272 -19.61 -10.94 -13.53
#